data_946f73d185900278b2f166ab93463409
#
_entry.id   946f73d185900278b2f166ab93463409
#
_cell.length_a   1.000
_cell.length_b   1.000
_cell.length_c   1.000
_cell.angle_alpha   90.00
_cell.angle_beta   90.00
_cell.angle_gamma   90.00
#
_symmetry.space_group_name_H-M   'P 1'
#
loop_
_entity.id
_entity.type
_entity.pdbx_description
1 polymer ?
#
loop_
_entity_poly.entity_id
_entity_poly.type
_entity_poly.pdbx_seq_one_letter_code
_entity_poly.pdbx_strand_id
1 'polypeptide(L)' 'MRSLTDDNRTLTAEERAALSIAATGLVTHEVAEVMRVRPDLVREWLASAVHKLGARSKLEAVLLADRLGLLDPRP' A
#
# COMPACT_ATOMS: atom_id res chain seq x y z
N MET A 1 -3.71 -24.92 2.37
CA MET A 1 -3.66 -24.16 2.67
C MET A 1 -3.06 -23.18 2.25
N ARG A 2 -3.11 -22.66 2.17
CA ARG A 2 -2.69 -21.79 2.00
C ARG A 2 -2.32 -20.95 2.44
N SER A 3 -2.27 -20.87 2.52
CA SER A 3 -2.40 -19.98 2.76
C SER A 3 -1.79 -19.07 3.60
N LEU A 4 -1.20 -19.32 4.70
CA LEU A 4 -0.51 -18.41 5.56
C LEU A 4 0.53 -17.59 4.83
N THR A 5 1.25 -18.25 3.95
CA THR A 5 2.25 -17.58 3.14
C THR A 5 1.62 -16.51 2.27
N ASP A 6 0.47 -16.84 1.74
CA ASP A 6 -0.24 -15.89 0.89
C ASP A 6 -0.66 -14.68 1.69
N ASP A 7 -1.12 -14.90 2.92
CA ASP A 7 -1.54 -13.80 3.76
C ASP A 7 -0.41 -12.83 4.01
N ASN A 8 0.81 -13.34 4.20
CA ASN A 8 1.96 -12.49 4.47
C ASN A 8 2.37 -11.67 3.26
N ARG A 9 2.04 -12.14 2.07
CA ARG A 9 2.44 -11.46 0.85
C ARG A 9 1.32 -10.67 0.21
N THR A 10 0.10 -10.97 0.59
CA THR A 10 -1.06 -10.34 -0.01
C THR A 10 -1.37 -9.05 0.74
N LEU A 11 -1.48 -7.98 -0.02
CA LEU A 11 -1.86 -6.71 0.58
C LEU A 11 -3.31 -6.75 0.99
N THR A 12 -3.61 -6.15 2.14
CA THR A 12 -5.01 -5.96 2.53
C THR A 12 -5.62 -4.90 1.63
N ALA A 13 -6.94 -4.80 1.65
CA ALA A 13 -7.63 -3.78 0.87
C ALA A 13 -7.15 -2.38 1.28
N GLU A 14 -6.96 -2.16 2.58
CA GLU A 14 -6.49 -0.87 3.07
C GLU A 14 -5.07 -0.57 2.61
N GLU A 15 -4.21 -1.57 2.67
CA GLU A 15 -2.83 -1.39 2.23
C GLU A 15 -2.77 -1.08 0.74
N ARG A 16 -3.57 -1.79 -0.03
CA ARG A 16 -3.62 -1.57 -1.47
C ARG A 16 -4.15 -0.17 -1.78
N ALA A 17 -5.22 0.22 -1.09
CA ALA A 17 -5.80 1.54 -1.30
C ALA A 17 -4.79 2.63 -0.96
N ALA A 18 -4.11 2.49 0.17
CA ALA A 18 -3.12 3.50 0.58
C ALA A 18 -1.99 3.60 -0.44
N LEU A 19 -1.49 2.47 -0.93
CA LEU A 19 -0.45 2.50 -1.95
C LEU A 19 -0.94 3.12 -3.25
N SER A 20 -2.16 2.76 -3.65
CA SER A 20 -2.72 3.26 -4.92
C SER A 20 -2.86 4.78 -4.88
N ILE A 21 -3.33 5.31 -3.75
CA ILE A 21 -3.48 6.75 -3.62
C ILE A 21 -2.11 7.42 -3.52
N ALA A 22 -1.20 6.81 -2.76
CA ALA A 22 0.16 7.34 -2.65
C ALA A 22 0.87 7.35 -3.99
N ALA A 23 0.52 6.42 -4.88
CA ALA A 23 1.14 6.35 -6.20
C ALA A 23 0.83 7.58 -7.05
N THR A 24 -0.19 8.35 -6.69
CA THR A 24 -0.51 9.57 -7.41
C THR A 24 0.35 10.75 -6.97
N GLY A 25 1.25 10.54 -6.01
CA GLY A 25 2.17 11.57 -5.57
C GLY A 25 1.75 12.28 -4.29
N LEU A 26 0.69 11.81 -3.65
CA LEU A 26 0.23 12.45 -2.42
C LEU A 26 1.09 12.01 -1.23
N VAL A 27 1.30 12.94 -0.31
CA VAL A 27 2.01 12.61 0.92
C VAL A 27 1.04 11.99 1.92
N THR A 28 1.60 11.42 2.99
CA THR A 28 0.84 10.60 3.93
C THR A 28 -0.44 11.27 4.45
N HIS A 29 -0.36 12.52 4.87
CA HIS A 29 -1.56 13.14 5.44
C HIS A 29 -2.61 13.41 4.37
N GLU A 30 -2.19 13.62 3.12
CA GLU A 30 -3.13 13.79 2.03
C GLU A 30 -3.83 12.47 1.70
N VAL A 31 -3.07 11.38 1.75
CA VAL A 31 -3.66 10.05 1.57
C VAL A 31 -4.70 9.81 2.65
N ALA A 32 -4.37 10.19 3.89
CA ALA A 32 -5.28 10.01 5.00
C ALA A 32 -6.57 10.80 4.79
N GLU A 33 -6.46 12.02 4.27
CA GLU A 33 -7.65 12.83 4.00
C GLU A 33 -8.53 12.16 2.95
N VAL A 34 -7.92 11.67 1.89
CA VAL A 34 -8.67 10.99 0.84
C VAL A 34 -9.38 9.76 1.38
N MET A 35 -8.70 9.00 2.23
CA MET A 35 -9.25 7.77 2.79
C MET A 35 -10.14 8.02 4.00
N ARG A 36 -10.14 9.26 4.52
CA ARG A 36 -10.93 9.64 5.69
C ARG A 36 -10.54 8.86 6.92
N VAL A 37 -9.25 8.71 7.12
CA VAL A 37 -8.69 8.02 8.28
C VAL A 37 -7.58 8.88 8.86
N ARG A 38 -7.09 8.49 10.03
CA ARG A 38 -5.99 9.21 10.65
C ARG A 38 -4.68 8.89 9.94
N PRO A 39 -3.77 9.85 9.86
CA PRO A 39 -2.48 9.59 9.21
C PRO A 39 -1.71 8.44 9.81
N ASP A 40 -1.87 8.16 11.10
CA ASP A 40 -1.19 7.04 11.75
C ASP A 40 -1.54 5.72 11.08
N LEU A 41 -2.81 5.55 10.73
CA LEU A 41 -3.23 4.33 10.06
C LEU A 41 -2.60 4.21 8.68
N VAL A 42 -2.53 5.31 7.95
CA VAL A 42 -1.91 5.29 6.63
C VAL A 42 -0.44 4.89 6.76
N ARG A 43 0.25 5.43 7.74
CA ARG A 43 1.65 5.07 7.96
C ARG A 43 1.80 3.59 8.22
N GLU A 44 0.91 3.03 9.04
CA GLU A 44 0.95 1.60 9.34
C GLU A 44 0.71 0.78 8.08
N TRP A 45 -0.29 1.17 7.29
CA TRP A 45 -0.60 0.43 6.07
C TRP A 45 0.54 0.50 5.07
N LEU A 46 1.14 1.67 4.91
CA LEU A 46 2.25 1.82 3.99
C LEU A 46 3.48 1.06 4.47
N ALA A 47 3.77 1.12 5.77
CA ALA A 47 4.90 0.37 6.31
C ALA A 47 4.70 -1.13 6.16
N SER A 48 3.49 -1.60 6.42
CA SER A 48 3.17 -3.01 6.25
C SER A 48 3.31 -3.43 4.80
N ALA A 49 2.83 -2.61 3.87
CA ALA A 49 2.94 -2.90 2.45
C ALA A 49 4.39 -2.96 2.02
N VAL A 50 5.21 -2.01 2.48
CA VAL A 50 6.64 -2.01 2.18
C VAL A 50 7.27 -3.32 2.65
N HIS A 51 6.93 -3.73 3.86
CA HIS A 51 7.48 -4.97 4.42
C HIS A 51 7.02 -6.18 3.61
N LYS A 52 5.74 -6.25 3.31
CA LYS A 52 5.17 -7.40 2.59
C LYS A 52 5.76 -7.54 1.19
N LEU A 53 6.07 -6.43 0.56
CA LEU A 53 6.62 -6.45 -0.79
C LEU A 53 8.12 -6.61 -0.81
N GLY A 54 8.77 -6.60 0.35
CA GLY A 54 10.22 -6.68 0.42
C GLY A 54 10.88 -5.44 -0.14
N ALA A 55 10.18 -4.31 -0.11
CA ALA A 55 10.70 -3.07 -0.65
C ALA A 55 11.55 -2.35 0.39
N ARG A 56 12.38 -1.44 -0.08
CA ARG A 56 13.25 -0.65 0.79
C ARG A 56 12.65 0.70 1.14
N SER A 57 11.62 1.10 0.42
CA SER A 57 11.02 2.41 0.62
C SER A 57 9.60 2.39 0.08
N LYS A 58 8.87 3.45 0.41
CA LYS A 58 7.52 3.60 -0.11
C LYS A 58 7.53 3.67 -1.64
N LEU A 59 8.47 4.41 -2.20
CA LEU A 59 8.55 4.53 -3.65
C LEU A 59 8.78 3.17 -4.31
N GLU A 60 9.72 2.41 -3.76
CA GLU A 60 9.98 1.08 -4.31
C GLU A 60 8.76 0.19 -4.16
N ALA A 61 8.05 0.30 -3.04
CA ALA A 61 6.83 -0.49 -2.83
C ALA A 61 5.78 -0.15 -3.89
N VAL A 62 5.62 1.14 -4.20
CA VAL A 62 4.67 1.55 -5.23
C VAL A 62 5.08 0.97 -6.58
N LEU A 63 6.35 1.04 -6.93
CA LEU A 63 6.82 0.53 -8.20
C LEU A 63 6.64 -0.99 -8.30
N LEU A 64 6.95 -1.69 -7.24
CA LEU A 64 6.78 -3.15 -7.21
C LEU A 64 5.31 -3.52 -7.30
N ALA A 65 4.47 -2.84 -6.55
CA ALA A 65 3.04 -3.13 -6.55
C ALA A 65 2.44 -2.86 -7.92
N ASP A 66 2.87 -1.79 -8.57
CA ASP A 66 2.40 -1.48 -9.91
C ASP A 66 2.81 -2.58 -10.89
N ARG A 67 4.06 -3.00 -10.81
CA ARG A 67 4.57 -4.04 -11.69
C ARG A 67 3.84 -5.36 -11.49
N LEU A 68 3.48 -5.66 -10.25
CA LEU A 68 2.80 -6.90 -9.92
C LEU A 68 1.28 -6.82 -10.12
N GLY A 69 0.78 -5.65 -10.52
CA GLY A 69 -0.65 -5.49 -10.74
C GLY A 69 -1.47 -5.44 -9.48
N LEU A 70 -0.85 -5.01 -8.38
CA LEU A 70 -1.52 -4.99 -7.07
C LEU A 70 -2.19 -3.67 -6.75
N LEU A 71 -1.95 -2.63 -7.54
CA LEU A 71 -2.58 -1.34 -7.29
C LEU A 71 -3.96 -1.30 -7.91
N ASP A 72 -4.83 -0.52 -7.29
CA ASP A 72 -6.19 -0.34 -7.84
C ASP A 72 -6.09 0.40 -9.17
N PRO A 73 -7.01 0.10 -10.09
CA PRO A 73 -7.02 0.81 -11.38
C PRO A 73 -7.23 2.30 -11.14
N ARG A 74 -6.57 3.10 -11.95
CA ARG A 74 -6.75 4.54 -11.90
C ARG A 74 -7.87 4.96 -12.83
N PRO A 75 -8.56 6.03 -12.44
CA PRO A 75 -9.61 6.54 -13.34
C PRO A 75 -9.03 7.08 -14.64
#